data_f6f713fb9229d810fe937434f25d8c07
#
_entry.id   f6f713fb9229d810fe937434f25d8c07
#
_cell.length_a   1.000
_cell.length_b   1.000
_cell.length_c   1.000
_cell.angle_alpha   90.00
_cell.angle_beta   90.00
_cell.angle_gamma   90.00
#
_symmetry.space_group_name_H-M   'P 1'
#
loop_
_entity.id
_entity.type
_entity.pdbx_description
1 polymer ?
#
loop_
_entity_poly.entity_id
_entity_poly.type
_entity_poly.pdbx_seq_one_letter_code
_entity_poly.pdbx_strand_id
1 'polypeptide(L)'
;GYSDAVPFELSPKTEAGEVAVFGDSISHGGGSVSYSPTDWEFSYASYLRFPTINLSQSGDTSAMAAERFEKDVLPFKPSYVLVLVGSNSLRAGVPSWEVIGDLRSIKKQALENGIKPVFLTIPPLNPENIKAAFDQDTTDDWRRSIAEVNDYIDTQVHIDIVPGMADEDGELKTELALDGLHLDP
;
A
#
# COMPACT_ATOMS: atom_id res chain seq x y z
N GLY A 1 -5.45 23.80 -20.24
CA GLY A 1 -5.33 23.68 -18.80
C GLY A 1 -6.55 22.98 -18.25
N TYR A 2 -6.40 22.31 -17.13
CA TYR A 2 -7.49 21.58 -16.44
C TYR A 2 -8.33 22.47 -15.55
N SER A 3 -8.20 23.80 -15.68
CA SER A 3 -8.87 24.77 -14.80
C SER A 3 -10.39 24.81 -14.96
N ASP A 4 -10.93 24.21 -16.02
CA ASP A 4 -12.35 24.23 -16.32
C ASP A 4 -13.02 22.86 -16.10
N ALA A 5 -12.33 21.91 -15.47
CA ALA A 5 -12.91 20.63 -15.14
C ALA A 5 -13.99 20.80 -14.07
N VAL A 6 -15.21 20.44 -14.41
CA VAL A 6 -16.30 20.34 -13.43
C VAL A 6 -15.90 19.24 -12.44
N PRO A 7 -15.95 19.51 -11.11
CA PRO A 7 -15.67 18.48 -10.13
C PRO A 7 -16.56 17.26 -10.37
N PHE A 8 -15.96 16.13 -10.61
CA PHE A 8 -16.67 14.88 -10.75
C PHE A 8 -16.84 14.28 -9.35
N GLU A 9 -18.05 14.37 -8.81
CA GLU A 9 -18.40 13.66 -7.59
C GLU A 9 -18.68 12.19 -7.93
N LEU A 10 -17.80 11.30 -7.50
CA LEU A 10 -18.08 9.89 -7.47
C LEU A 10 -19.22 9.62 -6.50
N SER A 11 -20.39 9.31 -7.00
CA SER A 11 -21.43 8.73 -6.15
C SER A 11 -20.96 7.35 -5.75
N PRO A 12 -20.69 7.09 -4.46
CA PRO A 12 -20.26 5.78 -4.00
C PRO A 12 -21.40 4.79 -4.27
N LYS A 13 -21.20 3.99 -5.31
CA LYS A 13 -22.08 2.86 -5.59
C LYS A 13 -21.43 1.64 -4.99
N THR A 14 -21.87 1.26 -3.81
CA THR A 14 -21.39 0.06 -3.17
C THR A 14 -22.44 -0.99 -3.18
N GLU A 15 -22.11 -2.09 -3.83
CA GLU A 15 -22.82 -3.35 -3.64
C GLU A 15 -22.15 -4.11 -2.51
N ALA A 16 -22.94 -4.72 -1.62
CA ALA A 16 -22.41 -5.57 -0.57
C ALA A 16 -21.59 -6.71 -1.20
N GLY A 17 -20.35 -6.87 -0.78
CA GLY A 17 -19.44 -7.90 -1.28
C GLY A 17 -18.23 -7.37 -2.04
N GLU A 18 -18.18 -6.10 -2.35
CA GLU A 18 -17.01 -5.50 -3.00
C GLU A 18 -15.79 -5.49 -2.06
N VAL A 19 -14.62 -5.67 -2.66
CA VAL A 19 -13.33 -5.61 -1.98
C VAL A 19 -12.65 -4.30 -2.37
N ALA A 20 -12.30 -3.48 -1.38
CA ALA A 20 -11.46 -2.32 -1.58
C ALA A 20 -9.98 -2.71 -1.48
N VAL A 21 -9.14 -2.09 -2.30
CA VAL A 21 -7.69 -2.09 -2.19
C VAL A 21 -7.28 -0.71 -1.68
N PHE A 22 -6.51 -0.67 -0.61
CA PHE A 22 -6.14 0.56 0.07
C PHE A 22 -4.68 0.53 0.50
N GLY A 23 -3.92 1.51 0.06
CA GLY A 23 -2.49 1.57 0.33
C GLY A 23 -1.81 2.72 -0.39
N ASP A 24 -0.50 2.57 -0.57
CA ASP A 24 0.37 3.52 -1.24
C ASP A 24 0.53 3.23 -2.74
N SER A 25 1.66 3.63 -3.33
CA SER A 25 1.95 3.46 -4.76
C SER A 25 2.02 2.00 -5.21
N ILE A 26 2.42 1.08 -4.34
CA ILE A 26 2.50 -0.36 -4.66
C ILE A 26 1.09 -0.91 -4.96
N SER A 27 0.10 -0.43 -4.25
CA SER A 27 -1.30 -0.80 -4.47
C SER A 27 -1.99 0.05 -5.54
N HIS A 28 -1.62 1.35 -5.64
CA HIS A 28 -2.20 2.26 -6.60
C HIS A 28 -1.88 1.85 -8.03
N GLY A 29 -0.63 1.47 -8.31
CA GLY A 29 -0.12 1.13 -9.62
C GLY A 29 0.65 2.28 -10.27
N GLY A 30 1.26 2.00 -11.44
CA GLY A 30 2.04 2.98 -12.19
C GLY A 30 3.55 2.85 -12.02
N GLY A 31 4.02 1.87 -11.24
CA GLY A 31 5.45 1.62 -11.05
C GLY A 31 6.21 2.85 -10.54
N SER A 32 7.43 3.04 -11.03
CA SER A 32 8.28 4.19 -10.72
C SER A 32 7.73 5.53 -11.27
N VAL A 33 6.74 5.47 -12.14
CA VAL A 33 6.15 6.62 -12.81
C VAL A 33 4.66 6.69 -12.49
N SER A 34 4.33 6.93 -11.23
CA SER A 34 2.94 7.00 -10.75
C SER A 34 2.21 8.25 -11.27
N TYR A 35 2.01 8.35 -12.57
CA TYR A 35 1.20 9.40 -13.17
C TYR A 35 -0.29 9.02 -13.20
N SER A 36 -1.13 10.03 -13.28
CA SER A 36 -2.56 9.82 -13.54
C SER A 36 -2.85 10.06 -15.02
N PRO A 37 -3.50 9.12 -15.74
CA PRO A 37 -3.96 7.82 -15.24
C PRO A 37 -2.79 6.87 -14.94
N THR A 38 -2.88 6.15 -13.83
CA THR A 38 -1.91 5.13 -13.46
C THR A 38 -1.99 3.93 -14.40
N ASP A 39 -0.83 3.32 -14.64
CA ASP A 39 -0.77 2.08 -15.38
C ASP A 39 -1.30 0.95 -14.50
N TRP A 40 -2.48 0.44 -14.86
CA TRP A 40 -3.18 -0.57 -14.07
C TRP A 40 -2.40 -1.89 -13.93
N GLU A 41 -1.49 -2.17 -14.88
CA GLU A 41 -0.66 -3.38 -14.89
C GLU A 41 0.28 -3.46 -13.69
N PHE A 42 0.69 -2.32 -13.14
CA PHE A 42 1.55 -2.25 -11.96
C PHE A 42 0.80 -2.38 -10.62
N SER A 43 -0.52 -2.47 -10.64
CA SER A 43 -1.30 -2.74 -9.44
C SER A 43 -1.66 -4.21 -9.34
N TYR A 44 -1.30 -4.85 -8.23
CA TYR A 44 -1.72 -6.23 -7.98
C TYR A 44 -3.25 -6.41 -7.99
N ALA A 45 -4.00 -5.33 -7.76
CA ALA A 45 -5.46 -5.34 -7.84
C ALA A 45 -5.98 -5.81 -9.21
N SER A 46 -5.21 -5.55 -10.28
CA SER A 46 -5.57 -5.92 -11.65
C SER A 46 -5.48 -7.43 -11.91
N TYR A 47 -4.76 -8.16 -11.08
CA TYR A 47 -4.57 -9.61 -11.18
C TYR A 47 -5.53 -10.40 -10.28
N LEU A 48 -6.32 -9.72 -9.45
CA LEU A 48 -7.33 -10.35 -8.64
C LEU A 48 -8.51 -10.81 -9.51
N ARG A 49 -9.01 -12.02 -9.24
CA ARG A 49 -10.08 -12.64 -10.04
C ARG A 49 -11.49 -12.28 -9.57
N PHE A 50 -11.62 -11.24 -8.80
CA PHE A 50 -12.89 -10.72 -8.28
C PHE A 50 -12.88 -9.20 -8.38
N PRO A 51 -14.06 -8.57 -8.44
CA PRO A 51 -14.17 -7.12 -8.53
C PRO A 51 -13.53 -6.42 -7.33
N THR A 52 -12.74 -5.39 -7.61
CA THR A 52 -12.12 -4.55 -6.59
C THR A 52 -12.33 -3.07 -6.88
N ILE A 53 -12.31 -2.27 -5.84
CA ILE A 53 -12.24 -0.80 -5.93
C ILE A 53 -10.85 -0.41 -5.43
N ASN A 54 -10.03 0.19 -6.30
CA ASN A 54 -8.71 0.67 -5.90
C ASN A 54 -8.84 2.09 -5.32
N LEU A 55 -8.65 2.20 -4.00
CA LEU A 55 -8.71 3.43 -3.21
C LEU A 55 -7.31 3.83 -2.70
N SER A 56 -6.27 3.28 -3.31
CA SER A 56 -4.88 3.56 -2.94
C SER A 56 -4.42 4.90 -3.49
N GLN A 57 -3.41 5.49 -2.86
CA GLN A 57 -2.84 6.77 -3.27
C GLN A 57 -1.32 6.70 -3.24
N SER A 58 -0.68 6.94 -4.39
CA SER A 58 0.78 6.99 -4.50
C SER A 58 1.37 8.03 -3.56
N GLY A 59 2.47 7.67 -2.90
CA GLY A 59 3.18 8.54 -1.96
C GLY A 59 2.67 8.50 -0.53
N ASP A 60 1.57 7.80 -0.24
CA ASP A 60 1.07 7.73 1.12
C ASP A 60 2.09 7.15 2.10
N THR A 61 2.22 7.82 3.23
CA THR A 61 2.75 7.25 4.45
C THR A 61 1.65 6.50 5.21
N SER A 62 2.02 5.70 6.20
CA SER A 62 1.04 5.02 7.06
C SER A 62 0.11 5.99 7.78
N ALA A 63 0.66 7.12 8.24
CA ALA A 63 -0.11 8.17 8.91
C ALA A 63 -1.14 8.82 7.95
N MET A 64 -0.73 9.16 6.72
CA MET A 64 -1.62 9.73 5.71
C MET A 64 -2.75 8.77 5.37
N ALA A 65 -2.44 7.49 5.19
CA ALA A 65 -3.44 6.45 4.95
C ALA A 65 -4.42 6.32 6.12
N ALA A 66 -3.94 6.31 7.37
CA ALA A 66 -4.79 6.25 8.55
C ALA A 66 -5.72 7.47 8.67
N GLU A 67 -5.23 8.67 8.32
CA GLU A 67 -6.00 9.91 8.36
C GLU A 67 -7.13 9.93 7.32
N ARG A 68 -6.85 9.48 6.09
CA ARG A 68 -7.83 9.53 4.99
C ARG A 68 -8.80 8.34 4.93
N PHE A 69 -8.62 7.31 5.76
CA PHE A 69 -9.39 6.06 5.68
C PHE A 69 -10.90 6.29 5.74
N GLU A 70 -11.38 7.05 6.70
CA GLU A 70 -12.83 7.33 6.83
C GLU A 70 -13.38 8.03 5.58
N LYS A 71 -12.67 9.06 5.11
CA LYS A 71 -13.10 9.85 3.97
C LYS A 71 -13.13 9.05 2.67
N ASP A 72 -12.12 8.21 2.45
CA ASP A 72 -11.87 7.61 1.15
C ASP A 72 -12.40 6.17 1.04
N VAL A 73 -12.58 5.46 2.16
CA VAL A 73 -13.04 4.06 2.16
C VAL A 73 -14.50 3.92 2.58
N LEU A 74 -14.92 4.60 3.65
CA LEU A 74 -16.27 4.39 4.19
C LEU A 74 -17.41 4.74 3.22
N PRO A 75 -17.31 5.76 2.35
CA PRO A 75 -18.37 6.03 1.38
C PRO A 75 -18.68 4.87 0.45
N PHE A 76 -17.69 4.01 0.17
CA PHE A 76 -17.85 2.84 -0.69
C PHE A 76 -18.40 1.62 0.04
N LYS A 77 -18.40 1.60 1.37
CA LYS A 77 -18.92 0.50 2.20
C LYS A 77 -18.48 -0.90 1.72
N PRO A 78 -17.18 -1.13 1.48
CA PRO A 78 -16.74 -2.45 1.05
C PRO A 78 -16.96 -3.47 2.18
N SER A 79 -17.11 -4.74 1.83
CA SER A 79 -17.15 -5.82 2.84
C SER A 79 -15.76 -6.15 3.38
N TYR A 80 -14.74 -5.98 2.53
CA TYR A 80 -13.34 -6.21 2.84
C TYR A 80 -12.48 -5.06 2.35
N VAL A 81 -11.39 -4.81 3.05
CA VAL A 81 -10.34 -3.90 2.59
C VAL A 81 -8.98 -4.59 2.68
N LEU A 82 -8.29 -4.70 1.53
CA LEU A 82 -6.90 -5.15 1.47
C LEU A 82 -6.00 -3.95 1.75
N VAL A 83 -5.16 -4.04 2.77
CA VAL A 83 -4.34 -2.93 3.25
C VAL A 83 -2.86 -3.25 3.03
N LEU A 84 -2.18 -2.46 2.20
CA LEU A 84 -0.74 -2.51 2.01
C LEU A 84 -0.19 -1.08 2.05
N VAL A 85 0.36 -0.69 3.19
CA VAL A 85 0.96 0.63 3.40
C VAL A 85 2.02 0.55 4.49
N GLY A 86 3.04 1.37 4.38
CA GLY A 86 4.11 1.47 5.38
C GLY A 86 5.51 1.57 4.77
N SER A 87 5.72 1.09 3.54
CA SER A 87 7.03 1.14 2.86
C SER A 87 7.61 2.55 2.86
N ASN A 88 6.82 3.58 2.53
CA ASN A 88 7.27 4.97 2.51
C ASN A 88 7.67 5.49 3.90
N SER A 89 6.90 5.12 4.93
CA SER A 89 7.21 5.49 6.32
C SER A 89 8.50 4.84 6.79
N LEU A 90 8.62 3.52 6.60
CA LEU A 90 9.73 2.73 7.12
C LEU A 90 11.06 3.06 6.44
N ARG A 91 11.06 3.24 5.09
CA ARG A 91 12.27 3.66 4.38
C ARG A 91 12.73 5.09 4.76
N ALA A 92 11.80 5.94 5.17
CA ALA A 92 12.09 7.30 5.64
C ALA A 92 12.51 7.35 7.12
N GLY A 93 12.55 6.21 7.82
CA GLY A 93 12.99 6.12 9.22
C GLY A 93 11.89 6.40 10.24
N VAL A 94 10.62 6.36 9.85
CA VAL A 94 9.53 6.39 10.83
C VAL A 94 9.62 5.12 11.68
N PRO A 95 9.59 5.22 13.00
CA PRO A 95 9.67 4.06 13.88
C PRO A 95 8.57 3.03 13.62
N SER A 96 8.90 1.73 13.65
CA SER A 96 7.95 0.64 13.42
C SER A 96 6.71 0.71 14.30
N TRP A 97 6.85 1.13 15.57
CA TRP A 97 5.73 1.26 16.50
C TRP A 97 4.73 2.35 16.10
N GLU A 98 5.15 3.41 15.42
CA GLU A 98 4.25 4.43 14.85
C GLU A 98 3.46 3.83 13.68
N VAL A 99 4.14 3.18 12.75
CA VAL A 99 3.48 2.49 11.62
C VAL A 99 2.47 1.45 12.12
N ILE A 100 2.83 0.66 13.14
CA ILE A 100 1.91 -0.28 13.79
C ILE A 100 0.70 0.46 14.41
N GLY A 101 0.93 1.64 15.00
CA GLY A 101 -0.13 2.50 15.53
C GLY A 101 -1.12 2.93 14.43
N ASP A 102 -0.62 3.32 13.26
CA ASP A 102 -1.43 3.70 12.11
C ASP A 102 -2.23 2.51 11.56
N LEU A 103 -1.60 1.33 11.42
CA LEU A 103 -2.30 0.10 11.01
C LEU A 103 -3.39 -0.31 12.01
N ARG A 104 -3.16 -0.13 13.32
CA ARG A 104 -4.20 -0.35 14.34
C ARG A 104 -5.35 0.65 14.20
N SER A 105 -5.05 1.90 13.86
CA SER A 105 -6.08 2.93 13.60
C SER A 105 -6.93 2.53 12.40
N ILE A 106 -6.31 2.15 11.28
CA ILE A 106 -7.01 1.65 10.07
C ILE A 106 -7.89 0.45 10.43
N LYS A 107 -7.34 -0.53 11.15
CA LYS A 107 -8.09 -1.70 11.60
C LYS A 107 -9.31 -1.32 12.43
N LYS A 108 -9.14 -0.43 13.38
CA LYS A 108 -10.22 0.05 14.25
C LYS A 108 -11.33 0.68 13.44
N GLN A 109 -10.97 1.66 12.58
CA GLN A 109 -11.92 2.36 11.72
C GLN A 109 -12.71 1.38 10.82
N ALA A 110 -12.02 0.41 10.22
CA ALA A 110 -12.66 -0.62 9.40
C ALA A 110 -13.69 -1.45 10.20
N LEU A 111 -13.26 -2.01 11.32
CA LEU A 111 -14.12 -2.89 12.15
C LEU A 111 -15.32 -2.17 12.76
N GLU A 112 -15.15 -0.92 13.20
CA GLU A 112 -16.24 -0.08 13.72
C GLU A 112 -17.31 0.21 12.66
N ASN A 113 -16.95 0.11 11.37
CA ASN A 113 -17.86 0.31 10.24
C ASN A 113 -18.25 -1.00 9.53
N GLY A 114 -18.01 -2.15 10.15
CA GLY A 114 -18.41 -3.47 9.64
C GLY A 114 -17.56 -3.96 8.44
N ILE A 115 -16.42 -3.31 8.16
CA ILE A 115 -15.48 -3.68 7.12
C ILE A 115 -14.44 -4.62 7.70
N LYS A 116 -14.11 -5.70 6.99
CA LYS A 116 -13.08 -6.67 7.41
C LYS A 116 -11.73 -6.30 6.80
N PRO A 117 -10.76 -5.78 7.59
CA PRO A 117 -9.44 -5.51 7.07
C PRO A 117 -8.62 -6.79 6.91
N VAL A 118 -7.93 -6.90 5.80
CA VAL A 118 -6.95 -7.94 5.48
C VAL A 118 -5.64 -7.23 5.15
N PHE A 119 -4.63 -7.43 5.98
CA PHE A 119 -3.34 -6.80 5.77
C PHE A 119 -2.48 -7.63 4.82
N LEU A 120 -1.67 -6.97 4.00
CA LEU A 120 -0.63 -7.61 3.23
C LEU A 120 0.71 -7.32 3.92
N THR A 121 1.59 -8.33 3.98
CA THR A 121 2.96 -8.13 4.48
C THR A 121 3.70 -7.13 3.60
N ILE A 122 4.52 -6.28 4.21
CA ILE A 122 5.29 -5.25 3.51
C ILE A 122 6.47 -5.91 2.80
N PRO A 123 6.63 -5.73 1.49
CA PRO A 123 7.77 -6.25 0.73
C PRO A 123 9.11 -5.69 1.23
N PRO A 124 10.21 -6.42 1.02
CA PRO A 124 11.55 -5.88 1.23
C PRO A 124 11.81 -4.71 0.27
N LEU A 125 12.86 -3.96 0.53
CA LEU A 125 13.31 -2.84 -0.30
C LEU A 125 14.67 -3.17 -0.93
N ASN A 126 15.01 -2.50 -2.03
CA ASN A 126 16.37 -2.46 -2.55
C ASN A 126 16.88 -1.01 -2.51
N PRO A 127 17.65 -0.63 -1.48
CA PRO A 127 18.08 0.75 -1.28
C PRO A 127 18.94 1.31 -2.40
N GLU A 128 19.78 0.48 -3.04
CA GLU A 128 20.63 0.91 -4.14
C GLU A 128 19.79 1.30 -5.36
N ASN A 129 18.82 0.47 -5.72
CA ASN A 129 17.91 0.77 -6.82
C ASN A 129 17.00 1.97 -6.51
N ILE A 130 16.50 2.08 -5.27
CA ILE A 130 15.74 3.26 -4.81
C ILE A 130 16.57 4.53 -4.97
N LYS A 131 17.84 4.50 -4.54
CA LYS A 131 18.73 5.65 -4.66
C LYS A 131 18.98 6.01 -6.12
N ALA A 132 19.20 5.02 -6.97
CA ALA A 132 19.42 5.22 -8.40
C ALA A 132 18.18 5.80 -9.10
N ALA A 133 16.99 5.32 -8.76
CA ALA A 133 15.74 5.71 -9.42
C ALA A 133 15.20 7.07 -8.94
N PHE A 134 15.31 7.37 -7.65
CA PHE A 134 14.61 8.52 -7.02
C PHE A 134 15.54 9.56 -6.40
N ASP A 135 16.85 9.31 -6.36
CA ASP A 135 17.83 10.10 -5.59
C ASP A 135 17.43 10.26 -4.10
N GLN A 136 16.83 9.22 -3.53
CA GLN A 136 16.38 9.19 -2.14
C GLN A 136 17.12 8.11 -1.39
N ASP A 137 17.51 8.43 -0.14
CA ASP A 137 18.14 7.47 0.75
C ASP A 137 17.08 6.65 1.50
N THR A 138 17.45 5.41 1.84
CA THR A 138 16.68 4.54 2.71
C THR A 138 17.44 4.42 4.04
N THR A 139 16.74 4.47 5.17
CA THR A 139 17.37 4.31 6.48
C THR A 139 18.03 2.94 6.63
N ASP A 140 19.14 2.86 7.36
CA ASP A 140 19.86 1.60 7.61
C ASP A 140 19.02 0.56 8.36
N ASP A 141 18.07 1.02 9.16
CA ASP A 141 17.19 0.20 10.01
C ASP A 141 16.00 -0.43 9.27
N TRP A 142 15.82 -0.17 7.99
CA TRP A 142 14.62 -0.55 7.27
C TRP A 142 14.26 -2.03 7.37
N ARG A 143 15.27 -2.92 7.32
CA ARG A 143 15.04 -4.39 7.41
C ARG A 143 14.41 -4.77 8.73
N ARG A 144 14.98 -4.25 9.83
CA ARG A 144 14.45 -4.47 11.17
C ARG A 144 13.05 -3.90 11.30
N SER A 145 12.86 -2.69 10.83
CA SER A 145 11.58 -1.98 10.95
C SER A 145 10.46 -2.67 10.14
N ILE A 146 10.76 -3.15 8.91
CA ILE A 146 9.82 -3.96 8.13
C ILE A 146 9.51 -5.28 8.85
N ALA A 147 10.52 -5.98 9.37
CA ALA A 147 10.31 -7.24 10.09
C ALA A 147 9.38 -7.05 11.30
N GLU A 148 9.61 -6.01 12.12
CA GLU A 148 8.76 -5.70 13.29
C GLU A 148 7.31 -5.39 12.90
N VAL A 149 7.09 -4.69 11.78
CA VAL A 149 5.74 -4.42 11.27
C VAL A 149 5.10 -5.69 10.71
N ASN A 150 5.86 -6.50 9.97
CA ASN A 150 5.35 -7.78 9.45
C ASN A 150 5.04 -8.76 10.58
N ASP A 151 5.84 -8.82 11.65
CA ASP A 151 5.51 -9.58 12.87
C ASP A 151 4.16 -9.15 13.47
N TYR A 152 3.87 -7.85 13.47
CA TYR A 152 2.54 -7.39 13.87
C TYR A 152 1.45 -7.81 12.87
N ILE A 153 1.70 -7.68 11.57
CA ILE A 153 0.75 -8.09 10.51
C ILE A 153 0.42 -9.57 10.63
N ASP A 154 1.39 -10.42 10.92
CA ASP A 154 1.20 -11.88 11.10
C ASP A 154 0.24 -12.22 12.22
N THR A 155 0.06 -11.34 13.20
CA THR A 155 -0.95 -11.52 14.27
C THR A 155 -2.37 -11.13 13.83
N GLN A 156 -2.54 -10.61 12.61
CA GLN A 156 -3.82 -10.13 12.07
C GLN A 156 -4.37 -11.11 11.02
N VAL A 157 -5.56 -10.80 10.49
CA VAL A 157 -6.01 -11.41 9.23
C VAL A 157 -5.15 -10.82 8.12
N HIS A 158 -4.33 -11.65 7.49
CA HIS A 158 -3.33 -11.17 6.53
C HIS A 158 -3.13 -12.13 5.35
N ILE A 159 -2.44 -11.61 4.35
CA ILE A 159 -1.89 -12.36 3.22
C ILE A 159 -0.39 -12.08 3.22
N ASP A 160 0.40 -13.14 3.34
CA ASP A 160 1.85 -13.03 3.20
C ASP A 160 2.23 -13.03 1.72
N ILE A 161 2.70 -11.87 1.23
CA ILE A 161 3.12 -11.69 -0.16
C ILE A 161 4.64 -11.71 -0.33
N VAL A 162 5.40 -11.71 0.76
CA VAL A 162 6.88 -11.59 0.75
C VAL A 162 7.63 -12.84 0.25
N PRO A 163 7.13 -14.09 0.41
CA PRO A 163 7.89 -15.26 0.02
C PRO A 163 8.40 -15.23 -1.41
N GLY A 164 9.71 -15.36 -1.56
CA GLY A 164 10.37 -15.35 -2.87
C GLY A 164 10.74 -13.97 -3.41
N MET A 165 10.40 -12.89 -2.74
CA MET A 165 10.70 -11.51 -3.19
C MET A 165 12.13 -11.08 -2.84
N ALA A 166 12.72 -11.62 -1.77
CA ALA A 166 14.06 -11.25 -1.34
C ALA A 166 15.14 -12.08 -2.06
N ASP A 167 16.29 -11.45 -2.31
CA ASP A 167 17.52 -12.08 -2.72
C ASP A 167 18.31 -12.66 -1.53
N GLU A 168 19.59 -13.04 -1.77
CA GLU A 168 20.47 -13.61 -0.74
C GLU A 168 20.83 -12.61 0.38
N ASP A 169 20.80 -11.30 0.07
CA ASP A 169 21.09 -10.22 1.00
C ASP A 169 19.82 -9.72 1.73
N GLY A 170 18.67 -10.30 1.42
CA GLY A 170 17.37 -9.92 1.97
C GLY A 170 16.79 -8.66 1.35
N GLU A 171 17.28 -8.25 0.19
CA GLU A 171 16.78 -7.09 -0.56
C GLU A 171 15.76 -7.50 -1.62
N LEU A 172 14.91 -6.58 -2.01
CA LEU A 172 13.95 -6.80 -3.09
C LEU A 172 14.71 -7.10 -4.38
N LYS A 173 14.42 -8.24 -4.98
CA LYS A 173 15.04 -8.66 -6.23
C LYS A 173 14.81 -7.64 -7.34
N THR A 174 15.89 -7.23 -8.01
CA THR A 174 15.83 -6.25 -9.11
C THR A 174 14.92 -6.73 -10.26
N GLU A 175 14.84 -8.05 -10.51
CA GLU A 175 13.95 -8.61 -11.53
C GLU A 175 12.46 -8.49 -11.21
N LEU A 176 12.10 -8.20 -9.95
CA LEU A 176 10.71 -7.97 -9.51
C LEU A 176 10.38 -6.48 -9.38
N ALA A 177 11.40 -5.63 -9.24
CA ALA A 177 11.22 -4.19 -9.05
C ALA A 177 12.50 -3.44 -9.47
N LEU A 178 12.53 -2.93 -10.67
CA LEU A 178 13.72 -2.25 -11.23
C LEU A 178 14.11 -1.02 -10.41
N ASP A 179 13.16 -0.33 -9.81
CA ASP A 179 13.39 0.85 -8.97
C ASP A 179 13.61 0.51 -7.49
N GLY A 180 13.56 -0.78 -7.13
CA GLY A 180 13.78 -1.28 -5.78
C GLY A 180 12.61 -1.11 -4.80
N LEU A 181 11.44 -0.66 -5.27
CA LEU A 181 10.26 -0.40 -4.46
C LEU A 181 8.96 -0.88 -5.11
N HIS A 182 8.72 -0.51 -6.36
CA HIS A 182 7.49 -0.81 -7.08
C HIS A 182 7.63 -2.09 -7.88
N LEU A 183 6.69 -3.02 -7.67
CA LEU A 183 6.70 -4.31 -8.37
C LEU A 183 6.38 -4.11 -9.85
N ASP A 184 7.17 -4.74 -10.71
CA ASP A 184 6.94 -4.82 -12.15
C ASP A 184 5.89 -5.91 -12.46
N PRO A 185 5.15 -5.81 -13.59
CA PRO A 185 4.12 -6.76 -14.01
C PRO A 185 4.60 -8.19 -14.21
#